data_67a703a69724d97765fb9dc47d5fd907
#
_entry.id   67a703a69724d97765fb9dc47d5fd907
#
_cell.length_a   1.000
_cell.length_b   1.000
_cell.length_c   1.000
_cell.angle_alpha   90.00
_cell.angle_beta   90.00
_cell.angle_gamma   90.00
#
_symmetry.space_group_name_H-M   'P 1'
#
loop_
_entity.id
_entity.type
_entity.pdbx_description
1 polymer ?
#
loop_
_entity_poly.entity_id
_entity_poly.type
_entity_poly.pdbx_seq_one_letter_code
_entity_poly.pdbx_strand_id
1 'polypeptide(L)'
;MNKEVVFIAFSDLHINLWAKFNENNNRTLNSIKVLDVIAGQCEKYKCPALFCGDLFHKPESIDQDLAIFVAEQFDRLESNYPKFKMIYIDGNHDLKSVNRIDRITKGWPFVFHKNFMSCVNLTRIKWCSYGDYHIYGVPYIDNNVGLSEYLKKLKLDKNVKNILLLHTDYPGAKDTDGREVDSVENLNVNILNRFDLVLCGHIHKPQRLSKKVYMIGAPNHQRRTDRGCKLGYWKIYSDLSMQFVHLKQFPKFVDVESEEGIKDDGNYYTVLPKKISNLVNTNHKITKQLSKKALARKYLKEKGITEQDKKELLIDILKKAESC
;
A
#
# COMPACT_ATOMS: atom_id res chain seq x y z
N MET A 1 -20.21 28.43 2.38
CA MET A 1 -19.33 28.37 1.20
C MET A 1 -19.31 26.91 0.71
N ASN A 2 -19.59 26.69 -0.57
CA ASN A 2 -19.46 25.34 -1.14
C ASN A 2 -17.98 24.94 -1.11
N LYS A 3 -17.67 23.80 -0.46
CA LYS A 3 -16.31 23.26 -0.39
C LYS A 3 -15.96 22.70 -1.77
N GLU A 4 -14.87 23.17 -2.35
CA GLU A 4 -14.35 22.69 -3.63
C GLU A 4 -13.40 21.50 -3.39
N VAL A 5 -13.44 20.49 -4.28
CA VAL A 5 -12.46 19.40 -4.28
C VAL A 5 -11.16 19.90 -4.89
N VAL A 6 -10.08 19.87 -4.12
CA VAL A 6 -8.76 20.40 -4.53
C VAL A 6 -7.73 19.32 -4.80
N PHE A 7 -7.94 18.09 -4.31
CA PHE A 7 -7.09 16.93 -4.58
C PHE A 7 -7.90 15.63 -4.56
N ILE A 8 -7.42 14.63 -5.30
CA ILE A 8 -7.81 13.23 -5.20
C ILE A 8 -6.63 12.46 -4.61
N ALA A 9 -6.81 11.75 -3.49
CA ALA A 9 -5.72 11.00 -2.86
C ALA A 9 -5.95 9.49 -2.94
N PHE A 10 -4.90 8.73 -3.31
CA PHE A 10 -4.88 7.28 -3.37
C PHE A 10 -3.47 6.74 -3.11
N SER A 11 -3.32 5.42 -2.92
CA SER A 11 -2.03 4.77 -2.59
C SER A 11 -2.07 3.28 -2.93
N ASP A 12 -0.94 2.60 -2.85
CA ASP A 12 -0.83 1.13 -2.81
C ASP A 12 -1.54 0.43 -4.00
N LEU A 13 -1.21 0.82 -5.21
CA LEU A 13 -1.83 0.27 -6.43
C LEU A 13 -1.26 -1.10 -6.82
N HIS A 14 0.01 -1.37 -6.50
CA HIS A 14 0.70 -2.64 -6.68
C HIS A 14 0.51 -3.29 -8.06
N ILE A 15 0.74 -2.54 -9.13
CA ILE A 15 0.66 -3.08 -10.49
C ILE A 15 1.68 -4.21 -10.65
N ASN A 16 1.21 -5.39 -11.12
CA ASN A 16 2.04 -6.58 -11.26
C ASN A 16 1.44 -7.56 -12.26
N LEU A 17 2.27 -8.39 -12.87
CA LEU A 17 1.83 -9.61 -13.56
C LEU A 17 1.55 -10.69 -12.51
N TRP A 18 0.28 -10.83 -12.16
CA TRP A 18 -0.14 -11.74 -11.10
C TRP A 18 -0.20 -13.19 -11.59
N ALA A 19 0.36 -14.13 -10.84
CA ALA A 19 0.29 -15.56 -11.17
C ALA A 19 -1.10 -16.18 -10.93
N LYS A 20 -1.93 -15.56 -10.06
CA LYS A 20 -3.27 -16.07 -9.72
C LYS A 20 -4.34 -15.01 -10.00
N PHE A 21 -5.52 -15.48 -10.41
CA PHE A 21 -6.68 -14.62 -10.71
C PHE A 21 -6.36 -13.55 -11.77
N ASN A 22 -5.51 -13.88 -12.73
CA ASN A 22 -5.04 -12.96 -13.77
C ASN A 22 -5.28 -13.51 -15.18
N GLU A 23 -6.32 -14.29 -15.39
CA GLU A 23 -6.71 -14.75 -16.70
C GLU A 23 -6.89 -13.56 -17.63
N ASN A 24 -6.29 -13.63 -18.82
CA ASN A 24 -6.25 -12.53 -19.79
C ASN A 24 -5.75 -11.19 -19.19
N ASN A 25 -4.84 -11.25 -18.21
CA ASN A 25 -4.32 -10.07 -17.49
C ASN A 25 -5.39 -9.24 -16.76
N ASN A 26 -6.56 -9.78 -16.49
CA ASN A 26 -7.68 -9.02 -15.90
C ASN A 26 -7.33 -8.35 -14.58
N ARG A 27 -6.55 -9.02 -13.72
CA ARG A 27 -6.16 -8.46 -12.43
C ARG A 27 -5.19 -7.28 -12.58
N THR A 28 -4.24 -7.36 -13.51
CA THR A 28 -3.33 -6.26 -13.87
C THR A 28 -4.11 -5.11 -14.47
N LEU A 29 -5.03 -5.40 -15.40
CA LEU A 29 -5.90 -4.40 -16.03
C LEU A 29 -6.81 -3.68 -15.02
N ASN A 30 -7.27 -4.35 -13.96
CA ASN A 30 -8.08 -3.71 -12.92
C ASN A 30 -7.31 -2.62 -12.19
N SER A 31 -6.00 -2.78 -11.94
CA SER A 31 -5.17 -1.71 -11.37
C SER A 31 -5.06 -0.51 -12.33
N ILE A 32 -4.98 -0.76 -13.64
CA ILE A 32 -4.98 0.32 -14.64
C ILE A 32 -6.36 1.02 -14.70
N LYS A 33 -7.46 0.27 -14.66
CA LYS A 33 -8.82 0.85 -14.61
C LYS A 33 -9.03 1.73 -13.37
N VAL A 34 -8.35 1.44 -12.26
CA VAL A 34 -8.35 2.36 -11.11
C VAL A 34 -7.75 3.69 -11.48
N LEU A 35 -6.62 3.71 -12.20
CA LEU A 35 -6.01 4.96 -12.68
C LEU A 35 -6.95 5.74 -13.61
N ASP A 36 -7.71 5.07 -14.48
CA ASP A 36 -8.75 5.74 -15.29
C ASP A 36 -9.80 6.44 -14.43
N VAL A 37 -10.26 5.76 -13.37
CA VAL A 37 -11.23 6.38 -12.45
C VAL A 37 -10.62 7.61 -11.76
N ILE A 38 -9.39 7.50 -11.26
CA ILE A 38 -8.69 8.60 -10.58
C ILE A 38 -8.47 9.77 -11.56
N ALA A 39 -7.97 9.50 -12.76
CA ALA A 39 -7.73 10.52 -13.79
C ALA A 39 -9.04 11.22 -14.20
N GLY A 40 -10.13 10.46 -14.38
CA GLY A 40 -11.45 11.01 -14.65
C GLY A 40 -11.98 11.91 -13.51
N GLN A 41 -11.67 11.60 -12.25
CA GLN A 41 -12.01 12.48 -11.13
C GLN A 41 -11.14 13.75 -11.13
N CYS A 42 -9.86 13.64 -11.42
CA CYS A 42 -8.97 14.80 -11.56
C CYS A 42 -9.42 15.73 -12.70
N GLU A 43 -9.82 15.18 -13.84
CA GLU A 43 -10.38 15.93 -14.96
C GLU A 43 -11.67 16.66 -14.55
N LYS A 44 -12.61 15.93 -13.90
CA LYS A 44 -13.89 16.46 -13.43
C LYS A 44 -13.74 17.64 -12.48
N TYR A 45 -12.84 17.52 -11.51
CA TYR A 45 -12.63 18.54 -10.47
C TYR A 45 -11.51 19.53 -10.80
N LYS A 46 -10.81 19.35 -11.93
CA LYS A 46 -9.65 20.16 -12.36
C LYS A 46 -8.58 20.24 -11.27
N CYS A 47 -8.30 19.14 -10.62
CA CYS A 47 -7.35 19.05 -9.52
C CYS A 47 -6.36 17.91 -9.72
N PRO A 48 -5.15 17.96 -9.15
CA PRO A 48 -4.19 16.88 -9.23
C PRO A 48 -4.54 15.72 -8.29
N ALA A 49 -3.96 14.55 -8.59
CA ALA A 49 -3.92 13.41 -7.69
C ALA A 49 -2.70 13.51 -6.75
N LEU A 50 -2.88 13.10 -5.49
CA LEU A 50 -1.82 12.85 -4.51
C LEU A 50 -1.67 11.34 -4.34
N PHE A 51 -0.51 10.80 -4.69
CA PHE A 51 -0.25 9.37 -4.63
C PHE A 51 0.82 9.06 -3.58
N CYS A 52 0.48 8.22 -2.60
CA CYS A 52 1.30 7.96 -1.44
C CYS A 52 2.15 6.68 -1.55
N GLY A 53 2.57 6.29 -2.76
CA GLY A 53 3.55 5.21 -2.98
C GLY A 53 2.96 3.84 -3.29
N ASP A 54 3.85 2.90 -3.61
CA ASP A 54 3.57 1.53 -4.03
C ASP A 54 2.77 1.45 -5.34
N LEU A 55 3.33 2.04 -6.40
CA LEU A 55 2.78 1.92 -7.75
C LEU A 55 2.96 0.50 -8.28
N PHE A 56 4.15 -0.08 -8.11
CA PHE A 56 4.46 -1.44 -8.50
C PHE A 56 4.47 -2.39 -7.29
N HIS A 57 4.42 -3.70 -7.56
CA HIS A 57 4.39 -4.72 -6.50
C HIS A 57 5.77 -5.29 -6.15
N LYS A 58 6.69 -5.37 -7.12
CA LYS A 58 8.01 -5.96 -6.91
C LYS A 58 9.10 -4.88 -6.93
N PRO A 59 9.84 -4.68 -5.82
CA PRO A 59 10.85 -3.64 -5.74
C PRO A 59 12.15 -4.00 -6.49
N GLU A 60 12.46 -5.29 -6.63
CA GLU A 60 13.77 -5.74 -7.13
C GLU A 60 13.81 -5.90 -8.65
N SER A 61 12.67 -6.19 -9.28
CA SER A 61 12.58 -6.39 -10.72
C SER A 61 11.19 -6.08 -11.24
N ILE A 62 11.10 -5.24 -12.25
CA ILE A 62 9.88 -5.11 -13.05
C ILE A 62 10.11 -5.90 -14.35
N ASP A 63 9.13 -6.72 -14.70
CA ASP A 63 9.08 -7.34 -16.01
C ASP A 63 9.06 -6.25 -17.10
N GLN A 64 9.84 -6.44 -18.16
CA GLN A 64 10.02 -5.42 -19.19
C GLN A 64 8.70 -5.14 -19.92
N ASP A 65 7.91 -6.16 -20.21
CA ASP A 65 6.63 -6.01 -20.90
C ASP A 65 5.63 -5.28 -20.02
N LEU A 66 5.64 -5.57 -18.69
CA LEU A 66 4.84 -4.80 -17.74
C LEU A 66 5.25 -3.33 -17.69
N ALA A 67 6.55 -3.05 -17.73
CA ALA A 67 7.06 -1.68 -17.71
C ALA A 67 6.60 -0.89 -18.95
N ILE A 68 6.73 -1.48 -20.15
CA ILE A 68 6.27 -0.91 -21.41
C ILE A 68 4.75 -0.70 -21.35
N PHE A 69 3.99 -1.73 -20.97
CA PHE A 69 2.54 -1.67 -20.88
C PHE A 69 2.09 -0.52 -19.96
N VAL A 70 2.70 -0.38 -18.78
CA VAL A 70 2.33 0.69 -17.84
C VAL A 70 2.67 2.06 -18.42
N ALA A 71 3.81 2.22 -19.10
CA ALA A 71 4.17 3.47 -19.78
C ALA A 71 3.11 3.86 -20.83
N GLU A 72 2.71 2.94 -21.70
CA GLU A 72 1.65 3.16 -22.69
C GLU A 72 0.31 3.55 -22.05
N GLN A 73 -0.02 2.94 -20.88
CA GLN A 73 -1.23 3.31 -20.19
C GLN A 73 -1.19 4.73 -19.63
N PHE A 74 -0.05 5.19 -19.15
CA PHE A 74 0.07 6.57 -18.71
C PHE A 74 0.00 7.55 -19.87
N ASP A 75 0.64 7.26 -21.01
CA ASP A 75 0.52 8.09 -22.23
C ASP A 75 -0.94 8.20 -22.68
N ARG A 76 -1.68 7.10 -22.61
CA ARG A 76 -3.12 7.07 -22.87
C ARG A 76 -3.91 7.92 -21.86
N LEU A 77 -3.58 7.83 -20.58
CA LEU A 77 -4.23 8.62 -19.52
C LEU A 77 -3.98 10.12 -19.72
N GLU A 78 -2.75 10.51 -20.05
CA GLU A 78 -2.40 11.91 -20.34
C GLU A 78 -3.17 12.45 -21.54
N SER A 79 -3.32 11.63 -22.59
CA SER A 79 -4.08 11.98 -23.79
C SER A 79 -5.58 12.11 -23.52
N ASN A 80 -6.16 11.19 -22.73
CA ASN A 80 -7.59 11.16 -22.45
C ASN A 80 -8.01 12.15 -21.37
N TYR A 81 -7.11 12.52 -20.45
CA TYR A 81 -7.38 13.36 -19.29
C TYR A 81 -6.33 14.48 -19.16
N PRO A 82 -6.38 15.53 -20.01
CA PRO A 82 -5.33 16.57 -20.05
C PRO A 82 -5.13 17.35 -18.75
N LYS A 83 -6.10 17.31 -17.82
CA LYS A 83 -5.99 17.93 -16.50
C LYS A 83 -5.42 16.99 -15.44
N PHE A 84 -5.29 15.70 -15.77
CA PHE A 84 -4.69 14.73 -14.85
C PHE A 84 -3.23 15.08 -14.60
N LYS A 85 -2.91 15.32 -13.36
CA LYS A 85 -1.55 15.49 -12.85
C LYS A 85 -1.41 14.65 -11.60
N MET A 86 -0.26 14.01 -11.42
CA MET A 86 0.02 13.21 -10.23
C MET A 86 1.23 13.77 -9.49
N ILE A 87 1.03 14.10 -8.22
CA ILE A 87 2.10 14.44 -7.27
C ILE A 87 2.27 13.22 -6.38
N TYR A 88 3.48 12.64 -6.35
CA TYR A 88 3.67 11.33 -5.75
C TYR A 88 5.00 11.18 -5.00
N ILE A 89 5.04 10.18 -4.16
CA ILE A 89 6.23 9.63 -3.51
C ILE A 89 6.39 8.16 -3.88
N ASP A 90 7.59 7.62 -3.67
CA ASP A 90 7.85 6.19 -3.82
C ASP A 90 7.57 5.45 -2.52
N GLY A 91 6.91 4.28 -2.60
CA GLY A 91 6.73 3.35 -1.49
C GLY A 91 7.87 2.33 -1.41
N ASN A 92 7.78 1.38 -0.46
CA ASN A 92 8.81 0.34 -0.30
C ASN A 92 8.85 -0.64 -1.48
N HIS A 93 7.75 -0.81 -2.20
CA HIS A 93 7.69 -1.63 -3.41
C HIS A 93 8.16 -0.89 -4.68
N ASP A 94 8.41 0.40 -4.62
CA ASP A 94 8.94 1.20 -5.72
C ASP A 94 10.46 1.40 -5.63
N LEU A 95 11.09 1.06 -4.48
CA LEU A 95 12.48 1.33 -4.18
C LEU A 95 13.28 0.03 -4.02
N LYS A 96 14.43 -0.07 -4.68
CA LYS A 96 15.29 -1.26 -4.62
C LYS A 96 15.95 -1.46 -3.25
N SER A 97 16.31 -0.37 -2.57
CA SER A 97 16.92 -0.40 -1.22
C SER A 97 16.78 0.98 -0.58
N VAL A 98 16.33 1.03 0.66
CA VAL A 98 16.11 2.28 1.39
C VAL A 98 16.66 2.15 2.80
N ASN A 99 17.98 2.33 2.96
CA ASN A 99 18.61 2.27 4.28
C ASN A 99 18.80 3.65 4.94
N ARG A 100 18.72 4.75 4.16
CA ARG A 100 18.89 6.12 4.66
C ARG A 100 18.20 7.14 3.77
N ILE A 101 17.72 8.24 4.36
CA ILE A 101 17.10 9.39 3.65
C ILE A 101 18.02 9.99 2.58
N ASP A 102 19.32 10.03 2.84
CA ASP A 102 20.33 10.60 1.96
C ASP A 102 20.80 9.66 0.84
N ARG A 103 20.42 8.38 0.91
CA ARG A 103 20.79 7.33 -0.05
C ARG A 103 19.57 6.63 -0.63
N ILE A 104 18.52 7.38 -0.93
CA ILE A 104 17.36 6.83 -1.65
C ILE A 104 17.86 6.36 -3.01
N THR A 105 17.95 5.05 -3.17
CA THR A 105 18.29 4.46 -4.46
C THR A 105 17.16 4.73 -5.43
N LYS A 106 17.54 5.03 -6.67
CA LYS A 106 16.61 5.35 -7.75
C LYS A 106 15.59 4.22 -7.88
N GLY A 107 14.34 4.50 -7.57
CA GLY A 107 13.23 3.59 -7.79
C GLY A 107 12.83 3.55 -9.27
N TRP A 108 11.93 2.63 -9.58
CA TRP A 108 11.41 2.41 -10.92
C TRP A 108 10.67 3.60 -11.53
N PRO A 109 9.90 4.40 -10.79
CA PRO A 109 9.23 5.58 -11.35
C PRO A 109 10.16 6.52 -12.10
N PHE A 110 11.47 6.39 -11.87
CA PHE A 110 12.45 7.18 -12.61
C PHE A 110 12.49 6.89 -14.12
N VAL A 111 12.27 5.67 -14.53
CA VAL A 111 12.30 5.27 -15.95
C VAL A 111 11.15 5.95 -16.70
N PHE A 112 10.01 6.11 -16.05
CA PHE A 112 8.82 6.75 -16.59
C PHE A 112 8.85 8.27 -16.52
N HIS A 113 9.72 8.85 -15.71
CA HIS A 113 9.76 10.30 -15.44
C HIS A 113 10.04 11.15 -16.67
N LYS A 114 10.70 10.62 -17.71
CA LYS A 114 10.95 11.35 -18.96
C LYS A 114 9.70 11.49 -19.81
N ASN A 115 8.77 10.55 -19.69
CA ASN A 115 7.54 10.49 -20.49
C ASN A 115 6.33 11.11 -19.78
N PHE A 116 6.44 11.34 -18.42
CA PHE A 116 5.33 11.91 -17.63
C PHE A 116 5.55 13.39 -17.35
N MET A 117 5.26 14.23 -18.31
CA MET A 117 5.24 15.68 -18.09
C MET A 117 4.23 16.14 -17.05
N SER A 118 3.24 15.28 -16.75
CA SER A 118 2.16 15.54 -15.78
C SER A 118 2.45 15.07 -14.36
N CYS A 119 3.61 14.44 -14.08
CA CYS A 119 3.90 13.85 -12.77
C CYS A 119 5.03 14.58 -12.04
N VAL A 120 4.82 14.87 -10.76
CA VAL A 120 5.80 15.50 -9.86
C VAL A 120 6.24 14.48 -8.81
N ASN A 121 7.50 14.02 -8.90
CA ASN A 121 8.08 13.08 -7.94
C ASN A 121 8.70 13.79 -6.74
N LEU A 122 8.02 13.77 -5.60
CA LEU A 122 8.48 14.37 -4.35
C LEU A 122 9.57 13.57 -3.64
N THR A 123 9.80 12.31 -3.99
CA THR A 123 10.95 11.54 -3.52
C THR A 123 12.27 12.25 -3.85
N ARG A 124 12.28 13.01 -4.95
CA ARG A 124 13.46 13.72 -5.45
C ARG A 124 13.50 15.17 -5.06
N ILE A 125 12.41 15.91 -5.31
CA ILE A 125 12.36 17.36 -5.09
C ILE A 125 11.88 17.75 -3.70
N LYS A 126 11.41 16.77 -2.92
CA LYS A 126 10.99 16.88 -1.52
C LYS A 126 9.72 17.69 -1.27
N TRP A 127 9.40 18.70 -2.09
CA TRP A 127 8.16 19.46 -2.00
C TRP A 127 7.87 20.22 -3.29
N CYS A 128 6.61 20.56 -3.50
CA CYS A 128 6.16 21.46 -4.57
C CYS A 128 5.01 22.33 -4.09
N SER A 129 4.71 23.40 -4.82
CA SER A 129 3.54 24.26 -4.60
C SER A 129 2.43 23.92 -5.57
N TYR A 130 1.18 23.97 -5.09
CA TYR A 130 -0.03 23.93 -5.90
C TYR A 130 -1.08 24.88 -5.31
N GLY A 131 -1.30 26.03 -5.96
CA GLY A 131 -2.10 27.11 -5.37
C GLY A 131 -1.62 27.50 -3.98
N ASP A 132 -2.53 27.54 -3.01
CA ASP A 132 -2.25 27.88 -1.61
C ASP A 132 -1.74 26.69 -0.78
N TYR A 133 -1.24 25.64 -1.44
CA TYR A 133 -0.77 24.43 -0.78
C TYR A 133 0.71 24.19 -1.06
N HIS A 134 1.46 23.88 -0.01
CA HIS A 134 2.78 23.26 -0.12
C HIS A 134 2.64 21.75 0.19
N ILE A 135 3.07 20.93 -0.75
CA ILE A 135 2.98 19.48 -0.67
C ILE A 135 4.39 18.93 -0.48
N TYR A 136 4.64 18.37 0.68
CA TYR A 136 5.91 17.73 1.05
C TYR A 136 5.81 16.24 0.85
N GLY A 137 6.89 15.60 0.43
CA GLY A 137 6.93 14.15 0.22
C GLY A 137 8.11 13.51 0.91
N VAL A 138 7.85 12.43 1.65
CA VAL A 138 8.88 11.55 2.21
C VAL A 138 8.54 10.12 1.80
N PRO A 139 9.38 9.49 0.95
CA PRO A 139 9.18 8.12 0.53
C PRO A 139 9.35 7.15 1.69
N TYR A 140 9.14 5.87 1.45
CA TYR A 140 9.42 4.84 2.44
C TYR A 140 10.87 4.89 2.93
N ILE A 141 11.03 4.80 4.23
CA ILE A 141 12.32 4.78 4.92
C ILE A 141 12.27 3.68 5.98
N ASP A 142 13.18 2.73 5.87
CA ASP A 142 13.26 1.59 6.79
C ASP A 142 13.71 1.98 8.21
N ASN A 143 14.13 3.23 8.40
CA ASN A 143 14.62 3.77 9.67
C ASN A 143 13.82 5.00 10.11
N ASN A 144 12.88 4.81 11.01
CA ASN A 144 11.98 5.87 11.47
C ASN A 144 12.60 6.92 12.41
N VAL A 145 13.74 6.64 13.03
CA VAL A 145 14.51 7.67 13.77
C VAL A 145 14.92 8.76 12.79
N GLY A 146 15.47 8.36 11.65
CA GLY A 146 15.83 9.27 10.58
C GLY A 146 14.65 10.06 10.03
N LEU A 147 13.47 9.44 9.93
CA LEU A 147 12.24 10.12 9.48
C LEU A 147 11.85 11.26 10.42
N SER A 148 11.79 11.00 11.73
CA SER A 148 11.43 12.03 12.72
C SER A 148 12.42 13.21 12.70
N GLU A 149 13.71 12.94 12.63
CA GLU A 149 14.74 13.97 12.55
C GLU A 149 14.67 14.78 11.24
N TYR A 150 14.39 14.11 10.13
CA TYR A 150 14.18 14.77 8.85
C TYR A 150 12.96 15.71 8.89
N LEU A 151 11.82 15.21 9.39
CA LEU A 151 10.59 16.01 9.49
C LEU A 151 10.75 17.23 10.41
N LYS A 152 11.55 17.14 11.49
CA LYS A 152 11.87 18.29 12.35
C LYS A 152 12.58 19.41 11.59
N LYS A 153 13.47 19.06 10.66
CA LYS A 153 14.30 20.01 9.90
C LYS A 153 13.57 20.68 8.75
N LEU A 154 12.39 20.19 8.35
CA LEU A 154 11.62 20.82 7.28
C LEU A 154 11.18 22.23 7.68
N LYS A 155 11.47 23.20 6.80
CA LYS A 155 10.97 24.57 6.93
C LYS A 155 9.60 24.65 6.29
N LEU A 156 8.57 24.87 7.10
CA LEU A 156 7.19 25.02 6.64
C LEU A 156 6.85 26.50 6.50
N ASP A 157 6.18 26.86 5.41
CA ASP A 157 5.63 28.20 5.23
C ASP A 157 4.30 28.29 5.98
N LYS A 158 4.18 29.22 6.90
CA LYS A 158 2.97 29.43 7.73
C LYS A 158 1.83 30.14 6.99
N ASN A 159 2.11 30.72 5.83
CA ASN A 159 1.13 31.48 5.06
C ASN A 159 0.31 30.58 4.10
N VAL A 160 0.69 29.33 3.97
CA VAL A 160 0.04 28.34 3.08
C VAL A 160 -0.31 27.07 3.86
N LYS A 161 -1.19 26.25 3.29
CA LYS A 161 -1.54 24.95 3.87
C LYS A 161 -0.47 23.91 3.53
N ASN A 162 0.10 23.29 4.54
CA ASN A 162 1.18 22.32 4.40
C ASN A 162 0.63 20.90 4.45
N ILE A 163 0.71 20.16 3.35
CA ILE A 163 0.30 18.76 3.21
C ILE A 163 1.55 17.90 3.16
N LEU A 164 1.56 16.80 3.93
CA LEU A 164 2.65 15.82 3.93
C LEU A 164 2.17 14.49 3.33
N LEU A 165 2.90 13.98 2.35
CA LEU A 165 2.77 12.61 1.85
C LEU A 165 3.85 11.75 2.50
N LEU A 166 3.45 10.63 3.10
CA LEU A 166 4.32 9.62 3.70
C LEU A 166 4.00 8.24 3.14
N HIS A 167 5.01 7.36 3.16
CA HIS A 167 4.79 5.92 2.99
C HIS A 167 5.47 5.22 4.15
N THR A 168 4.71 4.82 5.16
CA THR A 168 5.26 4.28 6.43
C THR A 168 4.18 3.58 7.25
N ASP A 169 4.61 2.69 8.13
CA ASP A 169 3.79 2.22 9.23
C ASP A 169 3.44 3.39 10.17
N TYR A 170 2.27 3.31 10.78
CA TYR A 170 1.83 4.32 11.74
C TYR A 170 1.36 3.66 13.02
N PRO A 171 1.86 4.07 14.21
CA PRO A 171 1.46 3.50 15.49
C PRO A 171 -0.05 3.57 15.71
N GLY A 172 -0.67 2.44 16.04
CA GLY A 172 -2.11 2.34 16.26
C GLY A 172 -2.94 2.20 14.98
N ALA A 173 -2.32 2.20 13.79
CA ALA A 173 -3.01 1.82 12.56
C ALA A 173 -3.36 0.33 12.59
N LYS A 174 -4.47 -0.04 11.94
CA LYS A 174 -4.90 -1.44 11.83
C LYS A 174 -4.73 -1.93 10.39
N ASP A 175 -4.18 -3.12 10.25
CA ASP A 175 -4.13 -3.80 8.97
C ASP A 175 -5.53 -4.22 8.48
N THR A 176 -5.60 -4.85 7.33
CA THR A 176 -6.86 -5.32 6.74
C THR A 176 -7.53 -6.44 7.52
N ASP A 177 -6.78 -7.22 8.31
CA ASP A 177 -7.30 -8.23 9.23
C ASP A 177 -7.74 -7.62 10.60
N GLY A 178 -7.55 -6.30 10.78
CA GLY A 178 -7.92 -5.57 12.00
C GLY A 178 -6.89 -5.67 13.11
N ARG A 179 -5.71 -6.24 12.84
CA ARG A 179 -4.59 -6.28 13.78
C ARG A 179 -3.95 -4.92 13.84
N GLU A 180 -3.63 -4.49 15.04
CA GLU A 180 -2.84 -3.29 15.23
C GLU A 180 -1.43 -3.53 14.69
N VAL A 181 -0.95 -2.61 13.87
CA VAL A 181 0.42 -2.67 13.36
C VAL A 181 1.34 -2.38 14.54
N ASP A 182 2.20 -3.34 14.87
CA ASP A 182 3.20 -3.18 15.92
C ASP A 182 3.98 -1.90 15.64
N SER A 183 3.97 -1.04 16.63
CA SER A 183 4.47 0.33 16.50
C SER A 183 5.87 0.31 15.90
N VAL A 184 6.02 1.08 14.88
CA VAL A 184 7.31 1.54 14.43
C VAL A 184 7.93 2.32 15.60
N GLU A 185 8.81 1.71 16.33
CA GLU A 185 9.28 2.14 17.67
C GLU A 185 9.76 3.60 17.75
N ASN A 186 9.84 4.33 16.63
CA ASN A 186 10.54 5.59 16.60
C ASN A 186 9.87 6.72 15.78
N LEU A 187 8.66 6.55 15.25
CA LEU A 187 7.96 7.67 14.65
C LEU A 187 7.36 8.57 15.73
N ASN A 188 7.94 9.73 15.96
CA ASN A 188 7.35 10.73 16.82
C ASN A 188 6.12 11.35 16.15
N VAL A 189 4.94 10.78 16.43
CA VAL A 189 3.67 11.23 15.85
C VAL A 189 3.34 12.70 16.13
N ASN A 190 3.86 13.27 17.21
CA ASN A 190 3.62 14.68 17.55
C ASN A 190 4.23 15.64 16.52
N ILE A 191 5.28 15.21 15.81
CA ILE A 191 5.91 16.05 14.78
C ILE A 191 4.99 16.25 13.58
N LEU A 192 4.06 15.34 13.34
CA LEU A 192 3.09 15.42 12.26
C LEU A 192 2.06 16.53 12.49
N ASN A 193 1.86 16.98 13.72
CA ASN A 193 0.98 18.12 14.05
C ASN A 193 1.45 19.45 13.44
N ARG A 194 2.69 19.53 12.96
CA ARG A 194 3.23 20.69 12.25
C ARG A 194 2.56 20.90 10.88
N PHE A 195 2.03 19.84 10.29
CA PHE A 195 1.34 19.86 9.00
C PHE A 195 -0.16 20.09 9.20
N ASP A 196 -0.82 20.60 8.17
CA ASP A 196 -2.26 20.80 8.17
C ASP A 196 -3.01 19.52 7.77
N LEU A 197 -2.38 18.67 6.96
CA LEU A 197 -2.87 17.36 6.56
C LEU A 197 -1.70 16.40 6.34
N VAL A 198 -1.84 15.15 6.75
CA VAL A 198 -0.86 14.08 6.54
C VAL A 198 -1.54 12.87 5.92
N LEU A 199 -1.03 12.42 4.79
CA LEU A 199 -1.52 11.29 4.01
C LEU A 199 -0.46 10.19 4.03
N CYS A 200 -0.80 9.02 4.58
CA CYS A 200 0.10 7.88 4.70
C CYS A 200 -0.34 6.75 3.77
N GLY A 201 0.55 6.21 2.95
CA GLY A 201 0.41 4.92 2.27
C GLY A 201 0.96 3.77 3.12
N HIS A 202 1.12 2.59 2.56
CA HIS A 202 1.68 1.35 3.09
C HIS A 202 0.65 0.38 3.69
N ILE A 203 -0.32 0.85 4.45
CA ILE A 203 -1.36 0.01 5.02
C ILE A 203 -2.61 0.09 4.14
N HIS A 204 -3.04 -1.04 3.57
CA HIS A 204 -4.13 -1.09 2.58
C HIS A 204 -5.49 -0.68 3.12
N LYS A 205 -5.70 -0.69 4.44
CA LYS A 205 -6.97 -0.32 5.05
C LYS A 205 -7.11 1.20 5.19
N PRO A 206 -8.08 1.84 4.50
CA PRO A 206 -8.34 3.26 4.67
C PRO A 206 -8.83 3.55 6.08
N GLN A 207 -8.19 4.49 6.77
CA GLN A 207 -8.59 4.87 8.12
C GLN A 207 -8.11 6.25 8.51
N ARG A 208 -8.89 6.93 9.34
CA ARG A 208 -8.51 8.20 9.96
C ARG A 208 -7.83 7.89 11.30
N LEU A 209 -6.59 8.33 11.46
CA LEU A 209 -5.78 8.07 12.66
C LEU A 209 -5.85 9.23 13.66
N SER A 210 -5.98 10.46 13.15
CA SER A 210 -6.18 11.65 13.98
C SER A 210 -7.02 12.70 13.24
N LYS A 211 -7.11 13.90 13.80
CA LYS A 211 -7.80 15.01 13.11
C LYS A 211 -7.16 15.36 11.75
N LYS A 212 -5.84 15.16 11.61
CA LYS A 212 -5.03 15.56 10.46
C LYS A 212 -4.33 14.41 9.74
N VAL A 213 -4.33 13.19 10.29
CA VAL A 213 -3.56 12.05 9.76
C VAL A 213 -4.50 10.97 9.25
N TYR A 214 -4.28 10.52 8.02
CA TYR A 214 -5.05 9.49 7.35
C TYR A 214 -4.13 8.43 6.73
N MET A 215 -4.44 7.14 6.97
CA MET A 215 -3.99 6.06 6.12
C MET A 215 -4.89 6.05 4.88
N ILE A 216 -4.28 6.24 3.72
CA ILE A 216 -5.02 6.38 2.47
C ILE A 216 -5.62 5.04 2.04
N GLY A 217 -4.87 3.97 2.21
CA GLY A 217 -5.26 2.62 1.85
C GLY A 217 -5.20 2.32 0.36
N ALA A 218 -5.31 1.05 0.01
CA ALA A 218 -5.35 0.60 -1.37
C ALA A 218 -6.70 0.96 -2.03
N PRO A 219 -6.72 1.25 -3.34
CA PRO A 219 -7.95 1.61 -4.03
C PRO A 219 -8.81 0.40 -4.41
N ASN A 220 -8.19 -0.78 -4.58
CA ASN A 220 -8.84 -2.05 -4.89
C ASN A 220 -8.13 -3.20 -4.17
N HIS A 221 -8.73 -4.39 -4.14
CA HIS A 221 -8.17 -5.55 -3.46
C HIS A 221 -6.89 -6.05 -4.14
N GLN A 222 -5.76 -6.02 -3.42
CA GLN A 222 -4.45 -6.45 -3.89
C GLN A 222 -4.06 -7.85 -3.39
N ARG A 223 -4.58 -8.25 -2.23
CA ARG A 223 -4.27 -9.53 -1.59
C ARG A 223 -5.48 -10.07 -0.84
N ARG A 224 -5.45 -11.37 -0.54
CA ARG A 224 -6.55 -12.04 0.16
C ARG A 224 -6.85 -11.42 1.53
N THR A 225 -5.87 -10.88 2.21
CA THR A 225 -6.07 -10.18 3.49
C THR A 225 -6.95 -8.93 3.36
N ASP A 226 -7.10 -8.37 2.16
CA ASP A 226 -7.96 -7.19 1.91
C ASP A 226 -9.46 -7.54 1.91
N ARG A 227 -9.83 -8.83 1.98
CA ARG A 227 -11.24 -9.28 2.02
C ARG A 227 -12.00 -8.58 3.14
N GLY A 228 -13.24 -8.21 2.84
CA GLY A 228 -14.09 -7.49 3.80
C GLY A 228 -13.78 -5.99 3.96
N CYS A 229 -12.65 -5.50 3.42
CA CYS A 229 -12.33 -4.08 3.46
C CYS A 229 -13.09 -3.31 2.39
N LYS A 230 -13.52 -2.09 2.75
CA LYS A 230 -14.00 -1.11 1.78
C LYS A 230 -12.79 -0.33 1.28
N LEU A 231 -12.39 -0.56 0.04
CA LEU A 231 -11.23 0.07 -0.60
C LEU A 231 -11.67 1.14 -1.59
N GLY A 232 -10.80 2.13 -1.85
CA GLY A 232 -11.17 3.25 -2.69
C GLY A 232 -10.16 4.40 -2.61
N TYR A 233 -10.64 5.61 -2.82
CA TYR A 233 -9.85 6.82 -2.81
C TYR A 233 -10.48 7.92 -1.94
N TRP A 234 -9.75 9.01 -1.71
CA TRP A 234 -10.24 10.14 -0.94
C TRP A 234 -10.35 11.40 -1.80
N LYS A 235 -11.42 12.15 -1.61
CA LYS A 235 -11.54 13.55 -2.06
C LYS A 235 -11.09 14.45 -0.93
N ILE A 236 -10.23 15.40 -1.24
CA ILE A 236 -9.75 16.43 -0.32
C ILE A 236 -10.36 17.75 -0.74
N TYR A 237 -11.04 18.39 0.20
CA TYR A 237 -11.70 19.67 -0.03
C TYR A 237 -10.78 20.84 0.33
N SER A 238 -11.16 22.04 -0.13
CA SER A 238 -10.38 23.27 0.08
C SER A 238 -10.12 23.61 1.56
N ASP A 239 -10.94 23.11 2.48
CA ASP A 239 -10.72 23.24 3.93
C ASP A 239 -9.92 22.08 4.54
N LEU A 240 -9.34 21.20 3.70
CA LEU A 240 -8.61 19.97 4.05
C LEU A 240 -9.50 18.89 4.71
N SER A 241 -10.81 19.05 4.73
CA SER A 241 -11.71 17.94 5.07
C SER A 241 -11.63 16.86 3.98
N MET A 242 -11.81 15.59 4.38
CA MET A 242 -11.68 14.45 3.50
C MET A 242 -12.96 13.63 3.43
N GLN A 243 -13.27 13.12 2.23
CA GLN A 243 -14.38 12.20 1.98
C GLN A 243 -13.84 10.93 1.31
N PHE A 244 -14.08 9.79 1.95
CA PHE A 244 -13.76 8.49 1.35
C PHE A 244 -14.79 8.11 0.27
N VAL A 245 -14.31 7.61 -0.86
CA VAL A 245 -15.13 7.11 -1.97
C VAL A 245 -14.79 5.64 -2.21
N HIS A 246 -15.73 4.77 -1.92
CA HIS A 246 -15.58 3.32 -2.11
C HIS A 246 -15.70 2.94 -3.59
N LEU A 247 -14.72 2.21 -4.12
CA LEU A 247 -14.70 1.68 -5.48
C LEU A 247 -15.34 0.27 -5.52
N LYS A 248 -16.67 0.24 -5.51
CA LYS A 248 -17.46 -1.01 -5.43
C LYS A 248 -17.39 -1.87 -6.70
N GLN A 249 -17.05 -1.28 -7.83
CA GLN A 249 -17.05 -1.92 -9.16
C GLN A 249 -15.86 -2.83 -9.42
N PHE A 250 -14.85 -2.82 -8.56
CA PHE A 250 -13.66 -3.66 -8.74
C PHE A 250 -13.81 -5.00 -8.03
N PRO A 251 -13.19 -6.07 -8.58
CA PRO A 251 -13.19 -7.41 -7.99
C PRO A 251 -12.66 -7.42 -6.55
N LYS A 252 -13.19 -8.34 -5.76
CA LYS A 252 -12.82 -8.51 -4.35
C LYS A 252 -12.35 -9.94 -4.10
N PHE A 253 -11.48 -10.10 -3.10
CA PHE A 253 -11.21 -11.43 -2.56
C PHE A 253 -12.38 -11.88 -1.68
N VAL A 254 -12.87 -13.09 -1.95
CA VAL A 254 -14.01 -13.69 -1.25
C VAL A 254 -13.62 -15.10 -0.82
N ASP A 255 -13.78 -15.40 0.48
CA ASP A 255 -13.61 -16.75 1.00
C ASP A 255 -14.97 -17.48 0.95
N VAL A 256 -14.99 -18.71 0.42
CA VAL A 256 -16.16 -19.58 0.38
C VAL A 256 -15.86 -20.93 1.03
N GLU A 257 -16.88 -21.62 1.52
CA GLU A 257 -16.72 -22.91 2.20
C GLU A 257 -16.64 -24.11 1.25
N SER A 258 -17.16 -23.96 0.02
CA SER A 258 -17.13 -24.99 -1.01
C SER A 258 -17.09 -24.37 -2.41
N GLU A 259 -16.83 -25.17 -3.43
CA GLU A 259 -16.81 -24.75 -4.84
C GLU A 259 -18.17 -24.22 -5.32
N GLU A 260 -19.27 -24.73 -4.77
CA GLU A 260 -20.62 -24.25 -5.08
C GLU A 260 -20.85 -22.78 -4.66
N GLY A 261 -20.03 -22.28 -3.74
CA GLY A 261 -20.05 -20.87 -3.33
C GLY A 261 -19.37 -19.91 -4.33
N ILE A 262 -18.67 -20.44 -5.34
CA ILE A 262 -18.02 -19.64 -6.38
C ILE A 262 -19.09 -19.10 -7.33
N LYS A 263 -19.01 -17.79 -7.62
CA LYS A 263 -19.90 -17.11 -8.56
C LYS A 263 -19.10 -16.59 -9.74
N ASP A 264 -19.71 -16.54 -10.90
CA ASP A 264 -19.14 -15.88 -12.09
C ASP A 264 -19.50 -14.38 -12.08
N ASP A 265 -18.90 -13.64 -11.14
CA ASP A 265 -19.12 -12.20 -10.94
C ASP A 265 -17.83 -11.40 -11.00
N GLY A 266 -16.75 -12.02 -11.46
CA GLY A 266 -15.41 -11.41 -11.59
C GLY A 266 -14.64 -11.30 -10.29
N ASN A 267 -15.18 -11.72 -9.14
CA ASN A 267 -14.47 -11.72 -7.87
C ASN A 267 -13.43 -12.85 -7.77
N TYR A 268 -12.47 -12.70 -6.85
CA TYR A 268 -11.37 -13.63 -6.62
C TYR A 268 -11.73 -14.59 -5.49
N TYR A 269 -12.24 -15.77 -5.83
CA TYR A 269 -12.72 -16.74 -4.85
C TYR A 269 -11.62 -17.63 -4.32
N THR A 270 -11.66 -17.92 -3.02
CA THR A 270 -10.80 -18.90 -2.36
C THR A 270 -11.67 -19.86 -1.56
N VAL A 271 -11.65 -21.15 -1.92
CA VAL A 271 -12.31 -22.18 -1.13
C VAL A 271 -11.50 -22.43 0.13
N LEU A 272 -12.15 -22.29 1.28
CA LEU A 272 -11.52 -22.57 2.57
C LEU A 272 -11.40 -24.09 2.76
N PRO A 273 -10.27 -24.61 3.28
CA PRO A 273 -10.18 -26.00 3.67
C PRO A 273 -11.27 -26.29 4.71
N LYS A 274 -12.04 -27.36 4.52
CA LYS A 274 -13.01 -27.82 5.52
C LYS A 274 -12.31 -27.90 6.86
N LYS A 275 -12.80 -27.17 7.86
CA LYS A 275 -12.34 -27.36 9.23
C LYS A 275 -12.58 -28.84 9.56
N ILE A 276 -11.51 -29.60 9.79
CA ILE A 276 -11.63 -30.96 10.31
C ILE A 276 -12.13 -30.77 11.75
N SER A 277 -13.46 -30.80 11.93
CA SER A 277 -14.13 -30.58 13.21
C SER A 277 -13.87 -31.69 14.24
N ASN A 278 -13.04 -32.67 13.91
CA ASN A 278 -12.82 -33.87 14.70
C ASN A 278 -11.45 -33.94 15.40
N LEU A 279 -10.72 -32.85 15.51
CA LEU A 279 -9.53 -32.84 16.34
C LEU A 279 -9.69 -31.77 17.43
N VAL A 280 -9.97 -32.33 18.65
CA VAL A 280 -9.80 -31.67 19.93
C VAL A 280 -11.02 -31.03 20.56
N ASN A 281 -11.89 -31.88 21.13
CA ASN A 281 -12.48 -31.61 22.43
C ASN A 281 -11.35 -31.67 23.51
N THR A 282 -10.52 -30.67 23.56
CA THR A 282 -9.69 -30.36 24.71
C THR A 282 -9.94 -28.92 25.10
N ASN A 283 -10.61 -28.76 26.23
CA ASN A 283 -10.75 -27.51 26.95
C ASN A 283 -9.38 -26.91 27.28
N HIS A 284 -8.77 -26.20 26.33
CA HIS A 284 -7.65 -25.33 26.60
C HIS A 284 -8.06 -23.89 26.31
N LYS A 285 -8.34 -23.16 27.36
CA LYS A 285 -8.34 -21.69 27.35
C LYS A 285 -6.97 -21.24 26.84
N ILE A 286 -6.89 -20.82 25.55
CA ILE A 286 -5.70 -20.19 25.00
C ILE A 286 -5.72 -18.73 25.49
N THR A 287 -5.06 -18.50 26.61
CA THR A 287 -4.95 -17.18 27.23
C THR A 287 -3.61 -16.48 27.01
N LYS A 288 -2.80 -16.92 26.03
CA LYS A 288 -1.62 -16.16 25.58
C LYS A 288 -1.29 -16.48 24.12
N GLN A 289 -1.18 -15.45 23.31
CA GLN A 289 -0.66 -15.54 21.94
C GLN A 289 0.80 -16.01 22.00
N LEU A 290 1.03 -17.27 21.68
CA LEU A 290 2.39 -17.83 21.62
C LEU A 290 3.10 -17.25 20.38
N SER A 291 4.32 -16.80 20.51
CA SER A 291 5.14 -16.41 19.37
C SER A 291 5.25 -17.58 18.37
N LYS A 292 5.46 -17.27 17.08
CA LYS A 292 5.66 -18.30 16.03
C LYS A 292 6.69 -19.36 16.43
N LYS A 293 7.75 -18.94 17.12
CA LYS A 293 8.82 -19.82 17.66
C LYS A 293 8.31 -20.74 18.78
N ALA A 294 7.44 -20.24 19.65
CA ALA A 294 6.86 -21.04 20.73
C ALA A 294 5.81 -22.04 20.19
N LEU A 295 5.05 -21.64 19.17
CA LEU A 295 4.09 -22.51 18.48
C LEU A 295 4.81 -23.66 17.75
N ALA A 296 5.89 -23.35 17.03
CA ALA A 296 6.72 -24.34 16.36
C ALA A 296 7.35 -25.33 17.35
N ARG A 297 7.89 -24.85 18.47
CA ARG A 297 8.43 -25.71 19.53
C ARG A 297 7.38 -26.64 20.13
N LYS A 298 6.16 -26.12 20.36
CA LYS A 298 5.05 -26.91 20.87
C LYS A 298 4.64 -28.00 19.89
N TYR A 299 4.50 -27.68 18.60
CA TYR A 299 4.19 -28.63 17.53
C TYR A 299 5.24 -29.73 17.42
N LEU A 300 6.52 -29.38 17.43
CA LEU A 300 7.62 -30.37 17.36
C LEU A 300 7.61 -31.32 18.56
N LYS A 301 7.32 -30.80 19.75
CA LYS A 301 7.20 -31.59 20.97
C LYS A 301 5.98 -32.55 20.92
N GLU A 302 4.82 -32.08 20.47
CA GLU A 302 3.60 -32.88 20.31
C GLU A 302 3.72 -33.98 19.27
N LYS A 303 4.56 -33.79 18.24
CA LYS A 303 4.86 -34.79 17.22
C LYS A 303 6.01 -35.72 17.59
N GLY A 304 6.61 -35.58 18.76
CA GLY A 304 7.73 -36.41 19.20
C GLY A 304 9.00 -36.22 18.38
N ILE A 305 9.14 -35.10 17.65
CA ILE A 305 10.28 -34.82 16.79
C ILE A 305 11.50 -34.50 17.65
N THR A 306 12.54 -35.30 17.54
CA THR A 306 13.78 -35.16 18.31
C THR A 306 14.71 -34.07 17.74
N GLU A 307 15.74 -33.69 18.48
CA GLU A 307 16.75 -32.76 17.97
C GLU A 307 17.54 -33.34 16.78
N GLN A 308 17.64 -34.68 16.70
CA GLN A 308 18.24 -35.36 15.56
C GLN A 308 17.39 -35.23 14.30
N ASP A 309 16.09 -35.45 14.40
CA ASP A 309 15.13 -35.30 13.29
C ASP A 309 15.13 -33.86 12.75
N LYS A 310 15.28 -32.86 13.63
CA LYS A 310 15.38 -31.45 13.22
C LYS A 310 16.66 -31.16 12.41
N LYS A 311 17.80 -31.77 12.81
CA LYS A 311 19.06 -31.63 12.07
C LYS A 311 18.99 -32.27 10.70
N GLU A 312 18.39 -33.46 10.60
CA GLU A 312 18.20 -34.16 9.33
C GLU A 312 17.29 -33.39 8.38
N LEU A 313 16.17 -32.86 8.89
CA LEU A 313 15.27 -32.01 8.11
C LEU A 313 15.95 -30.73 7.62
N LEU A 314 16.78 -30.09 8.46
CA LEU A 314 17.52 -28.90 8.08
C LEU A 314 18.57 -29.21 6.99
N ILE A 315 19.27 -30.34 7.10
CA ILE A 315 20.23 -30.78 6.09
C ILE A 315 19.53 -31.08 4.75
N ASP A 316 18.36 -31.70 4.78
CA ASP A 316 17.56 -31.98 3.57
C ASP A 316 17.07 -30.69 2.89
N ILE A 317 16.62 -29.71 3.66
CA ILE A 317 16.25 -28.39 3.14
C ILE A 317 17.43 -27.67 2.52
N LEU A 318 18.60 -27.69 3.17
CA LEU A 318 19.81 -27.05 2.64
C LEU A 318 20.28 -27.72 1.34
N LYS A 319 20.28 -29.05 1.27
CA LYS A 319 20.60 -29.77 0.04
C LYS A 319 19.68 -29.49 -1.13
N LYS A 320 18.38 -29.31 -0.85
CA LYS A 320 17.39 -28.92 -1.86
C LYS A 320 17.56 -27.48 -2.32
N ALA A 321 18.01 -26.59 -1.44
CA ALA A 321 18.29 -25.18 -1.79
C ALA A 321 19.57 -25.01 -2.61
N GLU A 322 20.55 -25.92 -2.46
CA GLU A 322 21.82 -25.93 -3.24
C GLU A 322 21.65 -26.56 -4.63
N SER A 323 20.55 -27.28 -4.88
CA SER A 323 20.25 -27.95 -6.17
C SER A 323 19.27 -27.15 -7.05
N CYS A 324 18.85 -25.98 -6.65
CA CYS A 324 18.10 -24.98 -7.41
C CYS A 324 18.97 -23.79 -7.78
#